data_8b3e699dc95233552bfd43711bcbbb87
#
_entry.id   8b3e699dc95233552bfd43711bcbbb87
#
_cell.length_a   1.000
_cell.length_b   1.000
_cell.length_c   1.000
_cell.angle_alpha   90.00
_cell.angle_beta   90.00
_cell.angle_gamma   90.00
#
_symmetry.space_group_name_H-M   'P 1'
#
loop_
_entity.id
_entity.type
_entity.pdbx_description
1 polymer ?
#
loop_
_entity_poly.entity_id
_entity_poly.type
_entity_poly.pdbx_seq_one_letter_code
_entity_poly.pdbx_strand_id
1 'polypeptide(L)'
;MKPEAFYAKVLAISNQPADRRVKGMNHLHLECMQLYLDAIRSIDEEHAMQVGKDGRTIAQVVGHIMEWERYTAQAVGEIIAGVRDPQIMHSKGYIEPDGRVMNFKGTDDFNYYQAQKHQNVPWKTIQVASIRISMALQGIFSQPVILPYELLESTMTYQWKLAGGSLISLPVAWYLWIVTLEHEVVDHAVDLGIH
;
A
#
# COMPACT_ATOMS: atom_id res chain seq x y z
N MET A 1 -8.00 -8.74 9.26
CA MET A 1 -8.37 -9.81 8.27
C MET A 1 -7.30 -10.90 8.33
N LYS A 2 -7.68 -12.18 8.35
CA LYS A 2 -6.67 -13.27 8.35
C LYS A 2 -5.97 -13.34 6.98
N PRO A 3 -4.64 -13.60 6.93
CA PRO A 3 -3.89 -13.68 5.67
C PRO A 3 -4.51 -14.64 4.66
N GLU A 4 -4.95 -15.82 5.09
CA GLU A 4 -5.55 -16.83 4.20
C GLU A 4 -6.84 -16.32 3.55
N ALA A 5 -7.65 -15.57 4.30
CA ALA A 5 -8.90 -14.99 3.78
C ALA A 5 -8.60 -13.86 2.77
N PHE A 6 -7.57 -13.03 3.02
CA PHE A 6 -7.13 -12.00 2.09
C PHE A 6 -6.68 -12.62 0.76
N TYR A 7 -5.75 -13.58 0.80
CA TYR A 7 -5.23 -14.22 -0.41
C TYR A 7 -6.29 -15.02 -1.17
N ALA A 8 -7.23 -15.66 -0.47
CA ALA A 8 -8.35 -16.34 -1.14
C ALA A 8 -9.22 -15.34 -1.93
N LYS A 9 -9.50 -14.16 -1.36
CA LYS A 9 -10.22 -13.08 -2.06
C LYS A 9 -9.44 -12.56 -3.27
N VAL A 10 -8.14 -12.29 -3.11
CA VAL A 10 -7.26 -11.85 -4.21
C VAL A 10 -7.26 -12.86 -5.36
N LEU A 11 -7.09 -14.15 -5.08
CA LEU A 11 -7.13 -15.21 -6.10
C LEU A 11 -8.49 -15.29 -6.79
N ALA A 12 -9.58 -15.24 -6.04
CA ALA A 12 -10.93 -15.25 -6.60
C ALA A 12 -11.18 -14.06 -7.53
N ILE A 13 -10.67 -12.87 -7.17
CA ILE A 13 -10.77 -11.65 -7.98
C ILE A 13 -9.86 -11.75 -9.22
N SER A 14 -8.63 -12.20 -9.07
CA SER A 14 -7.65 -12.31 -10.17
C SER A 14 -8.11 -13.26 -11.28
N ASN A 15 -8.93 -14.25 -10.93
CA ASN A 15 -9.49 -15.21 -11.89
C ASN A 15 -10.76 -14.70 -12.62
N GLN A 16 -11.22 -13.48 -12.30
CA GLN A 16 -12.38 -12.88 -12.98
C GLN A 16 -11.99 -12.17 -14.27
N PRO A 17 -12.94 -11.96 -15.21
CA PRO A 17 -12.73 -11.04 -16.34
C PRO A 17 -12.34 -9.64 -15.86
N ALA A 18 -11.56 -8.91 -16.63
CA ALA A 18 -10.95 -7.63 -16.24
C ALA A 18 -11.96 -6.60 -15.72
N ASP A 19 -13.13 -6.48 -16.35
CA ASP A 19 -14.21 -5.57 -15.95
C ASP A 19 -14.79 -5.91 -14.56
N ARG A 20 -14.86 -7.20 -14.21
CA ARG A 20 -15.32 -7.66 -12.90
C ARG A 20 -14.20 -7.59 -11.87
N ARG A 21 -12.94 -7.74 -12.30
CA ARG A 21 -11.76 -7.65 -11.45
C ARG A 21 -11.68 -6.27 -10.79
N VAL A 22 -11.90 -5.16 -11.53
CA VAL A 22 -11.94 -3.81 -10.96
C VAL A 22 -12.98 -3.68 -9.85
N LYS A 23 -14.20 -4.20 -10.08
CA LYS A 23 -15.24 -4.19 -9.05
C LYS A 23 -14.86 -4.97 -7.80
N GLY A 24 -14.30 -6.17 -8.00
CA GLY A 24 -13.83 -7.02 -6.90
C GLY A 24 -12.74 -6.34 -6.08
N MET A 25 -11.76 -5.75 -6.75
CA MET A 25 -10.67 -5.02 -6.09
C MET A 25 -11.15 -3.78 -5.36
N ASN A 26 -12.09 -3.01 -5.92
CA ASN A 26 -12.68 -1.86 -5.22
C ASN A 26 -13.40 -2.26 -3.95
N HIS A 27 -14.14 -3.38 -3.98
CA HIS A 27 -14.82 -3.88 -2.78
C HIS A 27 -13.81 -4.34 -1.72
N LEU A 28 -12.78 -5.10 -2.13
CA LEU A 28 -11.72 -5.52 -1.23
C LEU A 28 -10.96 -4.32 -0.64
N HIS A 29 -10.68 -3.29 -1.47
CA HIS A 29 -10.02 -2.07 -1.00
C HIS A 29 -10.82 -1.35 0.07
N LEU A 30 -12.13 -1.15 -0.14
CA LEU A 30 -12.98 -0.51 0.86
C LEU A 30 -13.00 -1.31 2.18
N GLU A 31 -13.05 -2.64 2.11
CA GLU A 31 -12.99 -3.51 3.28
C GLU A 31 -11.66 -3.37 4.03
N CYS A 32 -10.53 -3.46 3.31
CA CYS A 32 -9.19 -3.34 3.91
C CYS A 32 -8.97 -1.94 4.50
N MET A 33 -9.26 -0.90 3.73
CA MET A 33 -9.14 0.48 4.18
C MET A 33 -9.97 0.74 5.44
N GLN A 34 -11.22 0.22 5.52
CA GLN A 34 -12.05 0.39 6.71
C GLN A 34 -11.39 -0.23 7.94
N LEU A 35 -10.87 -1.47 7.83
CA LEU A 35 -10.15 -2.15 8.90
C LEU A 35 -8.92 -1.35 9.35
N TYR A 36 -8.12 -0.89 8.39
CA TYR A 36 -6.93 -0.09 8.65
C TYR A 36 -7.27 1.25 9.32
N LEU A 37 -8.24 2.00 8.77
CA LEU A 37 -8.63 3.29 9.33
C LEU A 37 -9.23 3.17 10.73
N ASP A 38 -10.01 2.13 11.01
CA ASP A 38 -10.57 1.89 12.33
C ASP A 38 -9.46 1.55 13.34
N ALA A 39 -8.48 0.72 12.93
CA ALA A 39 -7.32 0.41 13.74
C ALA A 39 -6.53 1.67 14.11
N ILE A 40 -6.09 2.47 13.13
CA ILE A 40 -5.27 3.66 13.40
C ILE A 40 -6.03 4.76 14.14
N ARG A 41 -7.35 4.86 14.01
CA ARG A 41 -8.17 5.82 14.78
C ARG A 41 -8.30 5.42 16.26
N SER A 42 -8.26 4.13 16.56
CA SER A 42 -8.33 3.61 17.94
C SER A 42 -7.03 3.77 18.71
N ILE A 43 -5.89 4.01 18.04
CA ILE A 43 -4.58 4.16 18.64
C ILE A 43 -4.45 5.57 19.24
N ASP A 44 -4.23 5.65 20.56
CA ASP A 44 -3.87 6.88 21.25
C ASP A 44 -2.36 7.15 21.26
N GLU A 45 -1.93 8.26 21.83
CA GLU A 45 -0.51 8.66 21.89
C GLU A 45 0.36 7.65 22.67
N GLU A 46 -0.14 7.10 23.76
CA GLU A 46 0.59 6.14 24.57
C GLU A 46 0.80 4.81 23.80
N HIS A 47 -0.26 4.29 23.20
CA HIS A 47 -0.20 3.09 22.38
C HIS A 47 0.68 3.29 21.13
N ALA A 48 0.61 4.44 20.50
CA ALA A 48 1.44 4.77 19.34
C ALA A 48 2.95 4.70 19.60
N MET A 49 3.36 4.93 20.84
CA MET A 49 4.77 4.87 21.28
C MET A 49 5.21 3.48 21.72
N GLN A 50 4.32 2.49 21.81
CA GLN A 50 4.69 1.12 22.12
C GLN A 50 5.50 0.50 20.99
N VAL A 51 6.47 -0.32 21.36
CA VAL A 51 7.36 -1.02 20.42
C VAL A 51 6.69 -2.31 19.97
N GLY A 52 6.50 -2.47 18.67
CA GLY A 52 5.97 -3.67 18.03
C GLY A 52 7.03 -4.79 17.91
N LYS A 53 6.66 -5.83 17.17
CA LYS A 53 7.49 -7.05 17.07
C LYS A 53 8.84 -6.85 16.37
N ASP A 54 8.92 -5.91 15.45
CA ASP A 54 10.12 -5.64 14.65
C ASP A 54 11.02 -4.55 15.23
N GLY A 55 10.74 -4.11 16.47
CA GLY A 55 11.51 -3.08 17.16
C GLY A 55 11.14 -1.63 16.78
N ARG A 56 10.18 -1.43 15.90
CA ARG A 56 9.61 -0.10 15.58
C ARG A 56 8.46 0.23 16.53
N THR A 57 8.25 1.50 16.80
CA THR A 57 7.00 1.94 17.48
C THR A 57 5.82 1.81 16.51
N ILE A 58 4.60 1.71 17.07
CA ILE A 58 3.38 1.67 16.24
C ILE A 58 3.27 2.91 15.36
N ALA A 59 3.66 4.08 15.86
CA ALA A 59 3.73 5.30 15.05
C ALA A 59 4.69 5.15 13.85
N GLN A 60 5.86 4.51 14.04
CA GLN A 60 6.79 4.24 12.94
C GLN A 60 6.25 3.22 11.96
N VAL A 61 5.51 2.22 12.41
CA VAL A 61 4.82 1.25 11.54
C VAL A 61 3.78 1.96 10.66
N VAL A 62 2.92 2.80 11.26
CA VAL A 62 1.93 3.57 10.48
C VAL A 62 2.60 4.55 9.52
N GLY A 63 3.69 5.21 9.96
CA GLY A 63 4.50 6.08 9.11
C GLY A 63 5.11 5.32 7.91
N HIS A 64 5.56 4.10 8.13
CA HIS A 64 6.09 3.22 7.10
C HIS A 64 5.01 2.83 6.06
N ILE A 65 3.83 2.40 6.49
CA ILE A 65 2.70 2.12 5.59
C ILE A 65 2.35 3.37 4.77
N MET A 66 2.20 4.51 5.43
CA MET A 66 1.91 5.79 4.79
C MET A 66 2.91 6.18 3.68
N GLU A 67 4.20 5.95 3.89
CA GLU A 67 5.22 6.29 2.88
C GLU A 67 5.17 5.32 1.68
N TRP A 68 4.88 4.05 1.89
CA TRP A 68 4.63 3.11 0.80
C TRP A 68 3.38 3.46 0.00
N GLU A 69 2.28 3.83 0.67
CA GLU A 69 1.06 4.33 0.01
C GLU A 69 1.34 5.59 -0.82
N ARG A 70 2.16 6.53 -0.29
CA ARG A 70 2.59 7.72 -1.03
C ARG A 70 3.40 7.36 -2.26
N TYR A 71 4.33 6.42 -2.14
CA TYR A 71 5.13 5.95 -3.26
C TYR A 71 4.27 5.24 -4.30
N THR A 72 3.32 4.42 -3.85
CA THR A 72 2.32 3.81 -4.74
C THR A 72 1.47 4.86 -5.46
N ALA A 73 1.03 5.91 -4.78
CA ALA A 73 0.27 6.99 -5.41
C ALA A 73 1.08 7.71 -6.52
N GLN A 74 2.38 7.91 -6.31
CA GLN A 74 3.28 8.45 -7.34
C GLN A 74 3.40 7.49 -8.52
N ALA A 75 3.58 6.19 -8.28
CA ALA A 75 3.64 5.16 -9.30
C ALA A 75 2.34 5.08 -10.12
N VAL A 76 1.18 5.23 -9.48
CA VAL A 76 -0.11 5.30 -10.18
C VAL A 76 -0.18 6.56 -11.06
N GLY A 77 0.37 7.70 -10.60
CA GLY A 77 0.53 8.91 -11.42
C GLY A 77 1.38 8.65 -12.67
N GLU A 78 2.49 7.91 -12.54
CA GLU A 78 3.32 7.49 -13.69
C GLU A 78 2.53 6.58 -14.65
N ILE A 79 1.76 5.62 -14.14
CA ILE A 79 0.91 4.74 -14.94
C ILE A 79 -0.15 5.53 -15.72
N ILE A 80 -0.80 6.50 -15.08
CA ILE A 80 -1.75 7.41 -15.72
C ILE A 80 -1.07 8.22 -16.84
N ALA A 81 0.19 8.59 -16.65
CA ALA A 81 1.01 9.26 -17.67
C ALA A 81 1.55 8.31 -18.76
N GLY A 82 1.17 7.01 -18.74
CA GLY A 82 1.53 6.02 -19.76
C GLY A 82 2.83 5.27 -19.49
N VAL A 83 3.42 5.40 -18.30
CA VAL A 83 4.61 4.62 -17.91
C VAL A 83 4.18 3.19 -17.62
N ARG A 84 4.77 2.22 -18.33
CA ARG A 84 4.42 0.79 -18.18
C ARG A 84 5.19 0.09 -17.07
N ASP A 85 6.34 0.63 -16.69
CA ASP A 85 7.23 0.12 -15.65
C ASP A 85 7.59 1.27 -14.70
N PRO A 86 6.73 1.55 -13.68
CA PRO A 86 6.93 2.70 -12.80
C PRO A 86 8.18 2.56 -11.92
N GLN A 87 8.77 3.69 -11.58
CA GLN A 87 10.08 3.77 -10.90
C GLN A 87 10.07 3.12 -9.51
N ILE A 88 8.92 2.99 -8.85
CA ILE A 88 8.76 2.28 -7.58
C ILE A 88 9.29 0.83 -7.65
N MET A 89 9.11 0.16 -8.80
CA MET A 89 9.58 -1.22 -9.01
C MET A 89 11.12 -1.33 -8.96
N HIS A 90 11.81 -0.20 -9.07
CA HIS A 90 13.27 -0.08 -9.04
C HIS A 90 13.77 0.70 -7.81
N SER A 91 12.88 1.00 -6.86
CA SER A 91 13.15 1.83 -5.67
C SER A 91 13.72 3.22 -6.03
N LYS A 92 13.24 3.82 -7.12
CA LYS A 92 13.69 5.12 -7.64
C LYS A 92 12.56 6.11 -7.79
N GLY A 93 12.93 7.39 -7.93
CA GLY A 93 11.98 8.46 -8.26
C GLY A 93 10.99 8.80 -7.14
N TYR A 94 11.24 8.38 -5.89
CA TYR A 94 10.40 8.79 -4.77
C TYR A 94 10.48 10.31 -4.57
N ILE A 95 9.34 10.99 -4.57
CA ILE A 95 9.24 12.43 -4.43
C ILE A 95 8.78 12.78 -3.02
N GLU A 96 9.63 13.46 -2.28
CA GLU A 96 9.30 14.00 -0.97
C GLU A 96 8.26 15.12 -1.04
N PRO A 97 7.51 15.41 0.07
CA PRO A 97 6.58 16.54 0.11
C PRO A 97 7.20 17.92 -0.21
N ASP A 98 8.51 18.06 -0.02
CA ASP A 98 9.25 19.28 -0.38
C ASP A 98 9.75 19.29 -1.83
N GLY A 99 9.41 18.26 -2.62
CA GLY A 99 9.77 18.14 -4.04
C GLY A 99 11.11 17.48 -4.31
N ARG A 100 11.89 17.10 -3.30
CA ARG A 100 13.16 16.37 -3.50
C ARG A 100 12.89 14.98 -4.06
N VAL A 101 13.65 14.60 -5.08
CA VAL A 101 13.60 13.26 -5.68
C VAL A 101 14.66 12.37 -5.03
N MET A 102 14.22 11.24 -4.50
CA MET A 102 15.07 10.27 -3.82
C MET A 102 15.15 8.98 -4.64
N ASN A 103 16.34 8.36 -4.61
CA ASN A 103 16.58 7.03 -5.18
C ASN A 103 17.22 6.16 -4.11
N PHE A 104 16.75 4.92 -4.01
CA PHE A 104 17.21 3.96 -3.02
C PHE A 104 17.88 2.76 -3.69
N LYS A 105 18.74 2.06 -2.95
CA LYS A 105 19.40 0.84 -3.45
C LYS A 105 18.44 -0.35 -3.52
N GLY A 106 17.31 -0.27 -2.80
CA GLY A 106 16.28 -1.29 -2.73
C GLY A 106 15.30 -0.99 -1.61
N THR A 107 14.38 -1.91 -1.38
CA THR A 107 13.31 -1.81 -0.38
C THR A 107 13.86 -1.55 1.03
N ASP A 108 14.93 -2.23 1.44
CA ASP A 108 15.51 -2.08 2.78
C ASP A 108 16.08 -0.66 3.01
N ASP A 109 16.69 -0.07 2.00
CA ASP A 109 17.21 1.28 2.05
C ASP A 109 16.08 2.32 2.19
N PHE A 110 14.97 2.13 1.47
CA PHE A 110 13.77 2.93 1.62
C PHE A 110 13.13 2.75 3.01
N ASN A 111 13.02 1.52 3.50
CA ASN A 111 12.48 1.23 4.82
C ASN A 111 13.31 1.89 5.94
N TYR A 112 14.64 1.83 5.83
CA TYR A 112 15.53 2.51 6.77
C TYR A 112 15.34 4.03 6.73
N TYR A 113 15.27 4.61 5.55
CA TYR A 113 15.00 6.04 5.38
C TYR A 113 13.69 6.47 6.06
N GLN A 114 12.61 5.74 5.85
CA GLN A 114 11.31 6.02 6.48
C GLN A 114 11.37 5.96 8.01
N ALA A 115 12.05 4.96 8.56
CA ALA A 115 12.20 4.82 10.02
C ALA A 115 12.90 6.04 10.62
N GLN A 116 13.95 6.55 9.98
CA GLN A 116 14.64 7.76 10.41
C GLN A 116 13.74 9.01 10.28
N LYS A 117 13.01 9.12 9.17
CA LYS A 117 12.11 10.23 8.88
C LYS A 117 11.02 10.40 9.94
N HIS A 118 10.47 9.29 10.45
CA HIS A 118 9.35 9.31 11.38
C HIS A 118 9.73 9.19 12.86
N GLN A 119 11.03 9.11 13.19
CA GLN A 119 11.52 8.88 14.55
C GLN A 119 11.01 9.89 15.58
N ASN A 120 10.84 11.16 15.18
CA ASN A 120 10.43 12.24 16.08
C ASN A 120 9.18 12.99 15.61
N VAL A 121 8.40 12.38 14.73
CA VAL A 121 7.16 12.99 14.23
C VAL A 121 6.03 12.69 15.21
N PRO A 122 5.27 13.71 15.70
CA PRO A 122 4.15 13.49 16.61
C PRO A 122 3.12 12.53 16.00
N TRP A 123 2.60 11.61 16.84
CA TRP A 123 1.61 10.61 16.42
C TRP A 123 0.46 11.20 15.63
N LYS A 124 -0.14 12.27 16.14
CA LYS A 124 -1.28 12.92 15.47
C LYS A 124 -0.98 13.37 14.04
N THR A 125 0.24 13.79 13.77
CA THR A 125 0.68 14.18 12.42
C THR A 125 0.74 12.97 11.50
N ILE A 126 1.33 11.86 11.97
CA ILE A 126 1.41 10.60 11.22
C ILE A 126 0.00 10.06 10.97
N GLN A 127 -0.83 9.98 12.02
CA GLN A 127 -2.21 9.48 11.94
C GLN A 127 -3.04 10.23 10.88
N VAL A 128 -3.03 11.55 10.92
CA VAL A 128 -3.80 12.37 9.97
C VAL A 128 -3.27 12.22 8.54
N ALA A 129 -1.95 12.19 8.38
CA ALA A 129 -1.33 12.03 7.05
C ALA A 129 -1.62 10.65 6.47
N SER A 130 -1.55 9.59 7.28
CA SER A 130 -1.87 8.22 6.87
C SER A 130 -3.34 8.08 6.44
N ILE A 131 -4.28 8.58 7.22
CA ILE A 131 -5.71 8.59 6.85
C ILE A 131 -5.92 9.27 5.49
N ARG A 132 -5.26 10.40 5.27
CA ARG A 132 -5.42 11.18 4.02
C ARG A 132 -4.88 10.46 2.81
N ILE A 133 -3.71 9.85 2.91
CA ILE A 133 -3.10 9.17 1.75
C ILE A 133 -3.84 7.88 1.41
N SER A 134 -4.25 7.08 2.41
CA SER A 134 -5.04 5.87 2.20
C SER A 134 -6.38 6.19 1.52
N MET A 135 -7.11 7.20 1.99
CA MET A 135 -8.35 7.65 1.35
C MET A 135 -8.13 8.19 -0.07
N ALA A 136 -7.04 8.93 -0.31
CA ALA A 136 -6.72 9.46 -1.62
C ALA A 136 -6.38 8.34 -2.60
N LEU A 137 -5.60 7.36 -2.18
CA LEU A 137 -5.21 6.21 -2.98
C LEU A 137 -6.43 5.35 -3.34
N GLN A 138 -7.33 5.08 -2.38
CA GLN A 138 -8.61 4.42 -2.65
C GLN A 138 -9.44 5.20 -3.67
N GLY A 139 -9.50 6.53 -3.52
CA GLY A 139 -10.20 7.40 -4.46
C GLY A 139 -9.65 7.29 -5.89
N ILE A 140 -8.33 7.22 -6.06
CA ILE A 140 -7.69 7.07 -7.38
C ILE A 140 -8.03 5.69 -7.99
N PHE A 141 -7.83 4.62 -7.24
CA PHE A 141 -8.08 3.27 -7.72
C PHE A 141 -9.56 3.00 -8.04
N SER A 142 -10.48 3.67 -7.33
CA SER A 142 -11.93 3.48 -7.52
C SER A 142 -12.52 4.30 -8.68
N GLN A 143 -11.76 5.19 -9.29
CA GLN A 143 -12.25 6.10 -10.35
C GLN A 143 -11.87 5.62 -11.75
N PRO A 144 -12.77 4.92 -12.48
CA PRO A 144 -12.46 4.41 -13.83
C PRO A 144 -12.12 5.49 -14.86
N VAL A 145 -12.53 6.74 -14.60
CA VAL A 145 -12.19 7.89 -15.45
C VAL A 145 -10.73 8.32 -15.26
N ILE A 146 -10.19 8.13 -14.06
CA ILE A 146 -8.79 8.48 -13.73
C ILE A 146 -7.87 7.31 -14.08
N LEU A 147 -8.26 6.10 -13.66
CA LEU A 147 -7.49 4.86 -13.86
C LEU A 147 -8.38 3.80 -14.51
N PRO A 148 -8.61 3.90 -15.84
CA PRO A 148 -9.38 2.89 -16.56
C PRO A 148 -8.67 1.52 -16.55
N TYR A 149 -9.45 0.45 -16.64
CA TYR A 149 -8.91 -0.91 -16.53
C TYR A 149 -7.87 -1.22 -17.61
N GLU A 150 -7.98 -0.61 -18.79
CA GLU A 150 -7.02 -0.73 -19.88
C GLU A 150 -5.61 -0.27 -19.46
N LEU A 151 -5.51 0.77 -18.64
CA LEU A 151 -4.22 1.20 -18.08
C LEU A 151 -3.69 0.19 -17.05
N LEU A 152 -4.55 -0.38 -16.22
CA LEU A 152 -4.16 -1.44 -15.28
C LEU A 152 -3.57 -2.65 -16.02
N GLU A 153 -4.18 -3.05 -17.14
CA GLU A 153 -3.73 -4.19 -17.94
C GLU A 153 -2.51 -3.86 -18.85
N SER A 154 -2.25 -2.58 -19.14
CA SER A 154 -1.19 -2.16 -20.06
C SER A 154 0.22 -2.14 -19.45
N THR A 155 0.33 -2.23 -18.13
CA THR A 155 1.62 -2.21 -17.44
C THR A 155 2.40 -3.51 -17.62
N MET A 156 3.70 -3.49 -17.30
CA MET A 156 4.53 -4.71 -17.35
C MET A 156 3.99 -5.76 -16.38
N THR A 157 4.13 -7.03 -16.75
CA THR A 157 3.71 -8.16 -15.92
C THR A 157 4.85 -8.60 -15.01
N TYR A 158 4.54 -8.71 -13.71
CA TYR A 158 5.44 -9.26 -12.70
C TYR A 158 4.89 -10.56 -12.13
N GLN A 159 5.80 -11.42 -11.66
CA GLN A 159 5.43 -12.60 -10.89
C GLN A 159 5.42 -12.24 -9.41
N TRP A 160 4.31 -12.53 -8.76
CA TRP A 160 4.11 -12.33 -7.34
C TRP A 160 3.89 -13.66 -6.63
N LYS A 161 4.63 -13.88 -5.52
CA LYS A 161 4.52 -15.07 -4.70
C LYS A 161 3.58 -14.81 -3.53
N LEU A 162 2.44 -15.48 -3.52
CA LEU A 162 1.52 -15.47 -2.39
C LEU A 162 2.12 -16.20 -1.17
N ALA A 163 1.63 -15.88 0.04
CA ALA A 163 2.10 -16.52 1.27
C ALA A 163 2.02 -18.06 1.25
N GLY A 164 1.04 -18.63 0.53
CA GLY A 164 0.93 -20.08 0.31
C GLY A 164 1.91 -20.69 -0.69
N GLY A 165 2.85 -19.88 -1.22
CA GLY A 165 3.85 -20.32 -2.20
C GLY A 165 3.40 -20.33 -3.66
N SER A 166 2.11 -20.12 -3.93
CA SER A 166 1.58 -19.97 -5.29
C SER A 166 2.12 -18.71 -5.96
N LEU A 167 2.48 -18.83 -7.25
CA LEU A 167 2.87 -17.69 -8.07
C LEU A 167 1.67 -17.21 -8.88
N ILE A 168 1.42 -15.92 -8.86
CA ILE A 168 0.49 -15.26 -9.78
C ILE A 168 1.25 -14.28 -10.67
N SER A 169 0.82 -14.15 -11.92
CA SER A 169 1.40 -13.23 -12.90
C SER A 169 0.39 -12.12 -13.14
N LEU A 170 0.74 -10.90 -12.76
CA LEU A 170 -0.15 -9.76 -12.89
C LEU A 170 0.60 -8.55 -13.47
N PRO A 171 -0.08 -7.69 -14.25
CA PRO A 171 0.42 -6.36 -14.56
C PRO A 171 0.76 -5.58 -13.27
N VAL A 172 1.83 -4.78 -13.31
CA VAL A 172 2.35 -4.09 -12.12
C VAL A 172 1.32 -3.20 -11.43
N ALA A 173 0.39 -2.62 -12.17
CA ALA A 173 -0.66 -1.79 -11.58
C ALA A 173 -1.60 -2.60 -10.66
N TRP A 174 -1.96 -3.83 -11.04
CA TRP A 174 -2.71 -4.75 -10.17
C TRP A 174 -1.88 -5.19 -8.97
N TYR A 175 -0.60 -5.51 -9.22
CA TYR A 175 0.34 -5.87 -8.16
C TYR A 175 0.44 -4.76 -7.11
N LEU A 176 0.66 -3.51 -7.51
CA LEU A 176 0.74 -2.36 -6.60
C LEU A 176 -0.54 -2.18 -5.78
N TRP A 177 -1.70 -2.36 -6.42
CA TRP A 177 -2.98 -2.29 -5.69
C TRP A 177 -3.08 -3.36 -4.61
N ILE A 178 -2.75 -4.61 -4.95
CA ILE A 178 -2.84 -5.75 -4.02
C ILE A 178 -1.84 -5.61 -2.88
N VAL A 179 -0.58 -5.27 -3.16
CA VAL A 179 0.45 -5.17 -2.09
C VAL A 179 0.20 -3.98 -1.17
N THR A 180 -0.45 -2.91 -1.64
CA THR A 180 -0.89 -1.83 -0.75
C THR A 180 -1.87 -2.36 0.30
N LEU A 181 -2.89 -3.11 -0.13
CA LEU A 181 -3.87 -3.68 0.79
C LEU A 181 -3.28 -4.75 1.70
N GLU A 182 -2.38 -5.60 1.16
CA GLU A 182 -1.63 -6.58 1.94
C GLU A 182 -0.84 -5.90 3.06
N HIS A 183 -0.16 -4.81 2.74
CA HIS A 183 0.66 -4.06 3.68
C HIS A 183 -0.17 -3.45 4.82
N GLU A 184 -1.37 -2.91 4.51
CA GLU A 184 -2.28 -2.34 5.49
C GLU A 184 -2.85 -3.39 6.48
N VAL A 185 -3.30 -4.56 5.98
CA VAL A 185 -4.14 -5.47 6.77
C VAL A 185 -3.59 -6.88 6.95
N VAL A 186 -2.41 -7.18 6.41
CA VAL A 186 -1.76 -8.49 6.55
C VAL A 186 -0.39 -8.35 7.19
N ASP A 187 0.52 -7.61 6.56
CA ASP A 187 1.92 -7.54 7.00
C ASP A 187 2.06 -6.92 8.39
N HIS A 188 1.30 -5.86 8.66
CA HIS A 188 1.31 -5.13 9.92
C HIS A 188 0.04 -5.33 10.77
N ALA A 189 -0.80 -6.31 10.42
CA ALA A 189 -2.06 -6.58 11.12
C ALA A 189 -1.88 -6.75 12.64
N VAL A 190 -0.83 -7.46 13.05
CA VAL A 190 -0.57 -7.75 14.46
C VAL A 190 -0.18 -6.49 15.23
N ASP A 191 0.67 -5.63 14.64
CA ASP A 191 1.11 -4.38 15.27
C ASP A 191 -0.05 -3.39 15.42
N LEU A 192 -1.00 -3.42 14.48
CA LEU A 192 -2.18 -2.56 14.45
C LEU A 192 -3.41 -3.15 15.17
N GLY A 193 -3.32 -4.39 15.72
CA GLY A 193 -4.45 -5.06 16.36
C GLY A 193 -5.58 -5.44 15.39
N ILE A 194 -5.30 -5.61 14.11
CA ILE A 194 -6.25 -6.06 13.10
C ILE A 194 -6.37 -7.59 13.13
N HIS A 195 -7.57 -8.11 13.42
CA HIS A 195 -7.83 -9.55 13.61
C HIS A 195 -8.84 -10.12 12.61
#